data_5dc3afa535a58028063952a46e22d7ec
#
_entry.id   5dc3afa535a58028063952a46e22d7ec
#
_cell.length_a   1.000
_cell.length_b   1.000
_cell.length_c   1.000
_cell.angle_alpha   90.00
_cell.angle_beta   90.00
_cell.angle_gamma   90.00
#
_symmetry.space_group_name_H-M   'P 1'
#
loop_
_entity.id
_entity.type
_entity.pdbx_description
1 polymer ?
#
loop_
_entity_poly.entity_id
_entity_poly.type
_entity_poly.pdbx_seq_one_letter_code
_entity_poly.pdbx_strand_id
1 'polypeptide(L)'
;MTANNRLEKKLVALHKQKFTGVLTITSANARHQWEVFFNQGQYLWAEGGYHPNRSWRRNFEYYCPGINPNSLVLRQQPEIRSLHYSSLNVMLQRKIVQRQQVKALIENYTHEVLFDLLQTEYNDALNYAVENTSTHYLLKAGFNLSLISFNLEQMLFKSQVAWSNWGSKGLASCSPHHAPLLRRDRNLQEPLPDLILTNMSRLFNGKRTLRDLAVQMDKNVLDLTCGIVPYFFKGYLRLLEIGDLVEAQTV
;
A
#
# COMPACT_ATOMS: atom_id res chain seq x y z
N MET A 1 9.56 4.21 21.83
CA MET A 1 10.02 3.21 20.86
C MET A 1 11.19 3.81 20.08
N THR A 2 12.43 3.39 20.36
CA THR A 2 13.59 3.76 19.54
C THR A 2 13.47 3.04 18.21
N ALA A 3 12.84 3.69 17.25
CA ALA A 3 12.71 3.16 15.90
C ALA A 3 14.11 2.95 15.32
N ASN A 4 14.32 1.78 14.75
CA ASN A 4 15.49 1.52 13.91
C ASN A 4 15.28 2.34 12.62
N ASN A 5 15.76 3.58 12.61
CA ASN A 5 15.46 4.60 11.58
C ASN A 5 16.31 4.42 10.31
N ARG A 6 16.60 3.14 9.95
CA ARG A 6 17.48 2.82 8.80
C ARG A 6 16.79 3.16 7.47
N LEU A 7 15.50 2.85 7.35
CA LEU A 7 14.69 3.16 6.16
C LEU A 7 14.71 4.67 5.89
N GLU A 8 14.33 5.47 6.87
CA GLU A 8 14.31 6.93 6.72
C GLU A 8 15.69 7.48 6.35
N LYS A 9 16.73 7.08 7.08
CA LYS A 9 18.11 7.50 6.79
C LYS A 9 18.51 7.16 5.36
N LYS A 10 18.12 5.97 4.87
CA LYS A 10 18.43 5.54 3.49
C LYS A 10 17.70 6.38 2.45
N LEU A 11 16.39 6.59 2.62
CA LEU A 11 15.59 7.39 1.68
C LEU A 11 16.03 8.86 1.66
N VAL A 12 16.27 9.46 2.83
CA VAL A 12 16.75 10.83 2.94
C VAL A 12 18.17 10.99 2.36
N ALA A 13 19.05 10.01 2.55
CA ALA A 13 20.40 10.04 1.96
C ALA A 13 20.32 10.03 0.42
N LEU A 14 19.50 9.17 -0.18
CA LEU A 14 19.29 9.13 -1.62
C LEU A 14 18.69 10.44 -2.17
N HIS A 15 17.74 11.02 -1.43
CA HIS A 15 17.18 12.33 -1.77
C HIS A 15 18.26 13.43 -1.79
N LYS A 16 19.05 13.53 -0.72
CA LYS A 16 20.12 14.56 -0.58
C LYS A 16 21.24 14.38 -1.61
N GLN A 17 21.57 13.14 -1.95
CA GLN A 17 22.58 12.80 -2.97
C GLN A 17 22.09 13.01 -4.40
N LYS A 18 20.86 13.49 -4.61
CA LYS A 18 20.24 13.62 -5.95
C LYS A 18 20.31 12.32 -6.76
N PHE A 19 20.10 11.20 -6.07
CA PHE A 19 20.19 9.87 -6.67
C PHE A 19 19.18 9.71 -7.81
N THR A 20 19.61 9.05 -8.90
CA THR A 20 18.75 8.60 -10.00
C THR A 20 18.92 7.10 -10.17
N GLY A 21 17.84 6.35 -9.97
CA GLY A 21 17.88 4.90 -10.03
C GLY A 21 16.77 4.21 -9.25
N VAL A 22 17.04 2.96 -8.91
CA VAL A 22 16.11 2.09 -8.19
C VAL A 22 16.70 1.68 -6.84
N LEU A 23 15.94 1.84 -5.79
CA LEU A 23 16.21 1.27 -4.48
C LEU A 23 15.33 0.03 -4.31
N THR A 24 15.94 -1.14 -4.32
CA THR A 24 15.27 -2.39 -3.98
C THR A 24 15.34 -2.61 -2.47
N ILE A 25 14.19 -2.84 -1.84
CA ILE A 25 14.05 -3.11 -0.41
C ILE A 25 13.41 -4.49 -0.28
N THR A 26 14.06 -5.39 0.46
CA THR A 26 13.58 -6.77 0.64
C THR A 26 13.47 -7.09 2.12
N SER A 27 12.35 -7.69 2.56
CA SER A 27 12.23 -8.24 3.91
C SER A 27 13.27 -9.34 4.14
N ALA A 28 13.75 -9.51 5.38
CA ALA A 28 14.79 -10.48 5.68
C ALA A 28 14.42 -11.92 5.31
N ASN A 29 13.13 -12.25 5.42
CA ASN A 29 12.58 -13.55 5.00
C ASN A 29 12.37 -13.69 3.47
N ALA A 30 12.74 -12.66 2.68
CA ALA A 30 12.58 -12.57 1.22
C ALA A 30 11.14 -12.75 0.69
N ARG A 31 10.12 -12.66 1.56
CA ARG A 31 8.72 -12.81 1.14
C ARG A 31 8.18 -11.58 0.42
N HIS A 32 8.69 -10.40 0.78
CA HIS A 32 8.21 -9.13 0.24
C HIS A 32 9.39 -8.32 -0.27
N GLN A 33 9.20 -7.74 -1.45
CA GLN A 33 10.15 -6.86 -2.09
C GLN A 33 9.43 -5.62 -2.60
N TRP A 34 10.07 -4.47 -2.44
CA TRP A 34 9.65 -3.18 -2.99
C TRP A 34 10.75 -2.63 -3.87
N GLU A 35 10.38 -2.01 -4.97
CA GLU A 35 11.26 -1.22 -5.81
C GLU A 35 10.82 0.25 -5.71
N VAL A 36 11.72 1.11 -5.26
CA VAL A 36 11.47 2.55 -5.13
C VAL A 36 12.29 3.29 -6.17
N PHE A 37 11.61 4.03 -7.03
CA PHE A 37 12.20 4.75 -8.15
C PHE A 37 12.46 6.21 -7.80
N PHE A 38 13.69 6.66 -8.09
CA PHE A 38 14.15 8.02 -7.86
C PHE A 38 14.67 8.65 -9.14
N ASN A 39 14.39 9.95 -9.34
CA ASN A 39 15.06 10.77 -10.35
C ASN A 39 15.56 12.06 -9.71
N GLN A 40 16.88 12.30 -9.79
CA GLN A 40 17.56 13.45 -9.19
C GLN A 40 17.17 13.66 -7.71
N GLY A 41 17.06 12.58 -6.94
CA GLY A 41 16.66 12.58 -5.56
C GLY A 41 15.14 12.69 -5.33
N GLN A 42 14.35 12.96 -6.36
CA GLN A 42 12.89 12.99 -6.24
C GLN A 42 12.34 11.56 -6.27
N TYR A 43 11.49 11.24 -5.29
CA TYR A 43 10.72 10.01 -5.31
C TYR A 43 9.69 10.07 -6.45
N LEU A 44 9.62 9.03 -7.26
CA LEU A 44 8.67 8.91 -8.37
C LEU A 44 7.53 7.96 -8.04
N TRP A 45 7.87 6.74 -7.63
CA TRP A 45 6.94 5.64 -7.45
C TRP A 45 7.57 4.54 -6.59
N ALA A 46 6.72 3.68 -6.03
CA ALA A 46 7.15 2.38 -5.53
C ALA A 46 6.28 1.28 -6.12
N GLU A 47 6.88 0.13 -6.33
CA GLU A 47 6.20 -1.08 -6.82
C GLU A 47 6.46 -2.24 -5.85
N GLY A 48 5.55 -3.24 -5.82
CA GLY A 48 5.71 -4.44 -4.99
C GLY A 48 5.12 -4.32 -3.59
N GLY A 49 5.61 -5.12 -2.65
CA GLY A 49 5.14 -5.18 -1.28
C GLY A 49 4.15 -6.30 -1.00
N TYR A 50 3.24 -6.08 -0.04
CA TYR A 50 2.30 -7.12 0.41
C TYR A 50 1.20 -7.41 -0.61
N HIS A 51 0.51 -6.37 -1.09
CA HIS A 51 -0.65 -6.50 -1.98
C HIS A 51 -0.66 -5.37 -3.01
N PRO A 52 0.27 -5.33 -3.97
CA PRO A 52 0.36 -4.24 -4.94
C PRO A 52 -0.91 -4.09 -5.78
N ASN A 53 -1.52 -5.17 -6.24
CA ASN A 53 -2.74 -5.11 -7.06
C ASN A 53 -3.97 -4.67 -6.26
N ARG A 54 -4.11 -5.12 -4.99
CA ARG A 54 -5.17 -4.65 -4.11
C ARG A 54 -5.01 -3.17 -3.78
N SER A 55 -3.80 -2.74 -3.45
CA SER A 55 -3.49 -1.34 -3.15
C SER A 55 -3.74 -0.46 -4.37
N TRP A 56 -3.30 -0.88 -5.55
CA TRP A 56 -3.60 -0.21 -6.81
C TRP A 56 -5.10 -0.05 -7.01
N ARG A 57 -5.84 -1.17 -7.05
CA ARG A 57 -7.27 -1.19 -7.32
C ARG A 57 -8.04 -0.33 -6.33
N ARG A 58 -7.78 -0.46 -5.03
CA ARG A 58 -8.43 0.29 -3.96
C ARG A 58 -8.20 1.79 -4.12
N ASN A 59 -6.95 2.22 -4.33
CA ASN A 59 -6.62 3.62 -4.53
C ASN A 59 -7.22 4.16 -5.82
N PHE A 60 -7.20 3.38 -6.90
CA PHE A 60 -7.77 3.80 -8.17
C PHE A 60 -9.28 3.99 -8.09
N GLU A 61 -10.01 3.04 -7.55
CA GLU A 61 -11.47 3.11 -7.37
C GLU A 61 -11.88 4.30 -6.48
N TYR A 62 -11.08 4.63 -5.47
CA TYR A 62 -11.36 5.73 -4.54
C TYR A 62 -11.10 7.11 -5.17
N TYR A 63 -9.94 7.30 -5.81
CA TYR A 63 -9.54 8.61 -6.36
C TYR A 63 -10.01 8.87 -7.79
N CYS A 64 -10.36 7.82 -8.53
CA CYS A 64 -10.85 7.88 -9.91
C CYS A 64 -12.22 7.18 -10.04
N PRO A 65 -13.25 7.60 -9.26
CA PRO A 65 -14.53 6.91 -9.25
C PRO A 65 -15.17 6.91 -10.63
N GLY A 66 -15.85 5.81 -10.97
CA GLY A 66 -16.55 5.66 -12.26
C GLY A 66 -15.65 5.28 -13.44
N ILE A 67 -14.34 5.18 -13.24
CA ILE A 67 -13.40 4.74 -14.27
C ILE A 67 -12.98 3.30 -13.97
N ASN A 68 -13.09 2.42 -14.96
CA ASN A 68 -12.61 1.05 -14.81
C ASN A 68 -11.08 1.02 -14.86
N PRO A 69 -10.37 0.54 -13.81
CA PRO A 69 -8.91 0.45 -13.81
C PRO A 69 -8.36 -0.44 -14.93
N ASN A 70 -9.17 -1.39 -15.43
CA ASN A 70 -8.81 -2.31 -16.51
C ASN A 70 -9.24 -1.79 -17.90
N SER A 71 -9.72 -0.54 -18.02
CA SER A 71 -10.15 0.03 -19.31
C SER A 71 -8.99 0.30 -20.28
N LEU A 72 -7.77 0.29 -19.79
CA LEU A 72 -6.56 0.42 -20.59
C LEU A 72 -5.84 -0.91 -20.70
N VAL A 73 -5.85 -1.45 -21.91
CA VAL A 73 -4.93 -2.53 -22.29
C VAL A 73 -3.61 -1.88 -22.67
N LEU A 74 -2.66 -1.88 -21.74
CA LEU A 74 -1.29 -1.54 -22.08
C LEU A 74 -0.64 -2.79 -22.69
N ARG A 75 -0.07 -2.64 -23.90
CA ARG A 75 0.79 -3.70 -24.42
C ARG A 75 1.98 -3.85 -23.47
N GLN A 76 2.18 -5.05 -22.97
CA GLN A 76 3.37 -5.37 -22.20
C GLN A 76 4.58 -5.09 -23.07
N GLN A 77 5.35 -4.10 -22.67
CA GLN A 77 6.66 -3.81 -23.29
C GLN A 77 7.70 -4.22 -22.25
N PRO A 78 8.74 -4.97 -22.64
CA PRO A 78 9.76 -5.44 -21.68
C PRO A 78 10.47 -4.33 -20.93
N GLU A 79 10.41 -3.11 -21.46
CA GLU A 79 11.04 -1.92 -20.91
C GLU A 79 10.23 -1.26 -19.80
N ILE A 80 8.91 -1.51 -19.72
CA ILE A 80 8.02 -0.89 -18.71
C ILE A 80 8.19 -1.59 -17.37
N ARG A 81 8.66 -0.84 -16.38
CA ARG A 81 8.93 -1.35 -15.02
C ARG A 81 7.69 -1.34 -14.12
N SER A 82 6.76 -0.43 -14.32
CA SER A 82 5.50 -0.36 -13.57
C SER A 82 4.32 -0.16 -14.52
N LEU A 83 3.47 -1.16 -14.62
CA LEU A 83 2.22 -1.09 -15.40
C LEU A 83 1.23 -0.12 -14.75
N HIS A 84 1.14 -0.10 -13.43
CA HIS A 84 0.25 0.80 -12.69
C HIS A 84 0.58 2.27 -12.94
N TYR A 85 1.85 2.65 -12.79
CA TYR A 85 2.29 4.02 -13.07
C TYR A 85 2.11 4.40 -14.54
N SER A 86 2.48 3.50 -15.46
CA SER A 86 2.33 3.73 -16.89
C SER A 86 0.85 3.88 -17.29
N SER A 87 -0.06 3.13 -16.65
CA SER A 87 -1.50 3.27 -16.85
C SER A 87 -1.98 4.67 -16.46
N LEU A 88 -1.56 5.18 -15.28
CA LEU A 88 -1.90 6.55 -14.85
C LEU A 88 -1.41 7.60 -15.85
N ASN A 89 -0.18 7.43 -16.34
CA ASN A 89 0.40 8.34 -17.32
C ASN A 89 -0.42 8.38 -18.61
N VAL A 90 -0.78 7.21 -19.17
CA VAL A 90 -1.60 7.12 -20.38
C VAL A 90 -3.01 7.67 -20.16
N MET A 91 -3.65 7.36 -19.03
CA MET A 91 -4.97 7.89 -18.68
C MET A 91 -4.94 9.41 -18.58
N LEU A 92 -3.89 9.97 -17.99
CA LEU A 92 -3.74 11.43 -17.89
C LEU A 92 -3.54 12.08 -19.28
N GLN A 93 -2.69 11.49 -20.13
CA GLN A 93 -2.45 11.98 -21.50
C GLN A 93 -3.73 11.93 -22.34
N ARG A 94 -4.55 10.90 -22.16
CA ARG A 94 -5.86 10.75 -22.83
C ARG A 94 -6.98 11.56 -22.17
N LYS A 95 -6.69 12.33 -21.10
CA LYS A 95 -7.65 13.11 -20.33
C LYS A 95 -8.80 12.27 -19.72
N ILE A 96 -8.56 10.98 -19.49
CA ILE A 96 -9.50 10.08 -18.81
C ILE A 96 -9.54 10.39 -17.31
N VAL A 97 -8.41 10.74 -16.72
CA VAL A 97 -8.24 11.15 -15.33
C VAL A 97 -7.69 12.57 -15.26
N GLN A 98 -7.99 13.27 -14.17
CA GLN A 98 -7.45 14.60 -13.92
C GLN A 98 -6.12 14.52 -13.15
N ARG A 99 -5.22 15.51 -13.37
CA ARG A 99 -3.93 15.58 -12.67
C ARG A 99 -4.05 15.55 -11.16
N GLN A 100 -5.10 16.19 -10.61
CA GLN A 100 -5.38 16.22 -9.19
C GLN A 100 -5.71 14.83 -8.62
N GLN A 101 -6.50 14.03 -9.37
CA GLN A 101 -6.84 12.65 -9.00
C GLN A 101 -5.60 11.77 -8.97
N VAL A 102 -4.78 11.86 -10.03
CA VAL A 102 -3.51 11.11 -10.14
C VAL A 102 -2.56 11.47 -8.99
N LYS A 103 -2.44 12.77 -8.67
CA LYS A 103 -1.61 13.24 -7.56
C LYS A 103 -2.06 12.64 -6.23
N ALA A 104 -3.36 12.76 -5.91
CA ALA A 104 -3.92 12.23 -4.66
C ALA A 104 -3.77 10.71 -4.55
N LEU A 105 -3.98 9.99 -5.67
CA LEU A 105 -3.78 8.55 -5.74
C LEU A 105 -2.34 8.17 -5.41
N ILE A 106 -1.36 8.78 -6.08
CA ILE A 106 0.05 8.45 -5.87
C ILE A 106 0.49 8.84 -4.45
N GLU A 107 0.02 9.98 -3.92
CA GLU A 107 0.30 10.37 -2.53
C GLU A 107 -0.17 9.32 -1.53
N ASN A 108 -1.41 8.85 -1.67
CA ASN A 108 -1.96 7.84 -0.76
C ASN A 108 -1.29 6.47 -0.95
N TYR A 109 -1.07 6.06 -2.19
CA TYR A 109 -0.36 4.81 -2.50
C TYR A 109 1.05 4.82 -1.88
N THR A 110 1.79 5.92 -2.04
CA THR A 110 3.11 6.10 -1.44
C THR A 110 3.05 6.06 0.09
N HIS A 111 2.04 6.69 0.68
CA HIS A 111 1.82 6.66 2.13
C HIS A 111 1.59 5.22 2.64
N GLU A 112 0.80 4.42 1.93
CA GLU A 112 0.59 3.00 2.26
C GLU A 112 1.90 2.21 2.19
N VAL A 113 2.68 2.38 1.11
CA VAL A 113 3.97 1.70 0.95
C VAL A 113 4.96 2.08 2.06
N LEU A 114 5.07 3.36 2.39
CA LEU A 114 5.96 3.81 3.46
C LEU A 114 5.51 3.30 4.83
N PHE A 115 4.20 3.25 5.10
CA PHE A 115 3.67 2.63 6.32
C PHE A 115 4.05 1.15 6.40
N ASP A 116 3.87 0.40 5.30
CA ASP A 116 4.19 -1.03 5.23
C ASP A 116 5.68 -1.29 5.46
N LEU A 117 6.55 -0.45 4.88
CA LEU A 117 7.98 -0.52 5.08
C LEU A 117 8.37 -0.23 6.55
N LEU A 118 7.76 0.77 7.19
CA LEU A 118 7.99 1.08 8.60
C LEU A 118 7.52 -0.06 9.51
N GLN A 119 6.36 -0.65 9.22
CA GLN A 119 5.86 -1.82 9.95
C GLN A 119 6.78 -3.02 9.76
N THR A 120 7.25 -3.25 8.53
CA THR A 120 8.17 -4.36 8.24
C THR A 120 9.51 -4.14 8.94
N GLU A 121 10.09 -2.93 8.90
CA GLU A 121 11.35 -2.63 9.60
C GLU A 121 11.24 -2.82 11.11
N TYR A 122 10.07 -2.61 11.69
CA TYR A 122 9.84 -2.85 13.11
C TYR A 122 9.75 -4.34 13.46
N ASN A 123 9.07 -5.14 12.62
CA ASN A 123 8.81 -6.56 12.88
C ASN A 123 9.90 -7.49 12.33
N ASP A 124 10.66 -7.05 11.33
CA ASP A 124 11.69 -7.81 10.62
C ASP A 124 12.79 -6.87 10.13
N ALA A 125 13.93 -7.41 9.73
CA ALA A 125 14.98 -6.60 9.12
C ALA A 125 14.69 -6.32 7.64
N LEU A 126 15.15 -5.16 7.16
CA LEU A 126 15.12 -4.78 5.75
C LEU A 126 16.53 -4.81 5.15
N ASN A 127 16.65 -5.42 3.97
CA ASN A 127 17.83 -5.38 3.13
C ASN A 127 17.66 -4.36 2.01
N TYR A 128 18.72 -3.67 1.65
CA TYR A 128 18.71 -2.57 0.69
C TYR A 128 19.74 -2.82 -0.41
N ALA A 129 19.30 -2.80 -1.67
CA ALA A 129 20.16 -2.79 -2.85
C ALA A 129 19.88 -1.53 -3.67
N VAL A 130 20.92 -0.90 -4.19
CA VAL A 130 20.83 0.35 -4.96
C VAL A 130 21.37 0.10 -6.36
N GLU A 131 20.55 0.39 -7.35
CA GLU A 131 20.90 0.33 -8.76
C GLU A 131 20.90 1.75 -9.35
N ASN A 132 22.08 2.25 -9.76
CA ASN A 132 22.18 3.53 -10.45
C ASN A 132 21.67 3.38 -11.89
N THR A 133 20.81 4.30 -12.30
CA THR A 133 20.30 4.37 -13.68
C THR A 133 20.42 5.80 -14.22
N SER A 134 19.89 6.04 -15.40
CA SER A 134 19.80 7.39 -15.97
C SER A 134 18.37 7.88 -16.04
N THR A 135 18.19 9.20 -16.07
CA THR A 135 16.88 9.81 -16.36
C THR A 135 16.28 9.28 -17.66
N HIS A 136 17.13 9.07 -18.69
CA HIS A 136 16.69 8.49 -19.97
C HIS A 136 16.16 7.06 -19.83
N TYR A 137 16.80 6.23 -18.99
CA TYR A 137 16.30 4.90 -18.68
C TYR A 137 14.92 4.95 -18.01
N LEU A 138 14.73 5.82 -17.02
CA LEU A 138 13.44 5.97 -16.33
C LEU A 138 12.33 6.43 -17.28
N LEU A 139 12.62 7.33 -18.22
CA LEU A 139 11.66 7.74 -19.24
C LEU A 139 11.25 6.57 -20.15
N LYS A 140 12.23 5.74 -20.60
CA LYS A 140 11.95 4.52 -21.36
C LYS A 140 11.16 3.50 -20.54
N ALA A 141 11.43 3.41 -19.25
CA ALA A 141 10.71 2.54 -18.31
C ALA A 141 9.26 3.01 -18.01
N GLY A 142 8.79 4.06 -18.66
CA GLY A 142 7.41 4.56 -18.58
C GLY A 142 7.18 5.63 -17.52
N PHE A 143 8.23 6.11 -16.82
CA PHE A 143 8.07 7.15 -15.81
C PHE A 143 8.01 8.54 -16.44
N ASN A 144 6.89 9.22 -16.26
CA ASN A 144 6.77 10.64 -16.62
C ASN A 144 7.25 11.50 -15.45
N LEU A 145 8.42 12.09 -15.60
CA LEU A 145 9.11 12.85 -14.55
C LEU A 145 8.40 14.16 -14.16
N SER A 146 7.46 14.63 -15.00
CA SER A 146 6.71 15.85 -14.75
C SER A 146 5.40 15.62 -13.98
N LEU A 147 5.03 14.36 -13.76
CA LEU A 147 3.72 14.04 -13.18
C LEU A 147 3.57 14.57 -11.76
N ILE A 148 4.61 14.40 -10.93
CA ILE A 148 4.48 14.66 -9.50
C ILE A 148 5.82 15.11 -8.91
N SER A 149 5.76 16.17 -8.14
CA SER A 149 6.81 16.57 -7.21
C SER A 149 6.28 16.35 -5.79
N PHE A 150 6.86 15.40 -5.07
CA PHE A 150 6.56 15.17 -3.65
C PHE A 150 7.69 15.69 -2.79
N ASN A 151 7.31 16.26 -1.65
CA ASN A 151 8.25 16.44 -0.56
C ASN A 151 8.37 15.10 0.18
N LEU A 152 9.46 14.36 -0.08
CA LEU A 152 9.73 13.06 0.53
C LEU A 152 9.74 13.13 2.07
N GLU A 153 10.32 14.18 2.65
CA GLU A 153 10.39 14.34 4.10
C GLU A 153 8.99 14.49 4.71
N GLN A 154 8.10 15.25 4.04
CA GLN A 154 6.71 15.39 4.47
C GLN A 154 5.95 14.07 4.39
N MET A 155 6.17 13.30 3.33
CA MET A 155 5.55 11.98 3.15
C MET A 155 6.03 10.99 4.21
N LEU A 156 7.32 10.95 4.48
CA LEU A 156 7.91 10.15 5.55
C LEU A 156 7.33 10.53 6.91
N PHE A 157 7.28 11.82 7.23
CA PHE A 157 6.71 12.30 8.48
C PHE A 157 5.24 11.86 8.66
N LYS A 158 4.40 12.04 7.64
CA LYS A 158 2.99 11.58 7.69
C LYS A 158 2.89 10.07 7.94
N SER A 159 3.73 9.28 7.28
CA SER A 159 3.74 7.82 7.43
C SER A 159 4.25 7.39 8.80
N GLN A 160 5.24 8.09 9.35
CA GLN A 160 5.74 7.87 10.72
C GLN A 160 4.69 8.19 11.78
N VAL A 161 3.93 9.27 11.60
CA VAL A 161 2.81 9.62 12.50
C VAL A 161 1.73 8.53 12.45
N ALA A 162 1.36 8.07 11.26
CA ALA A 162 0.38 6.99 11.11
C ALA A 162 0.88 5.69 11.75
N TRP A 163 2.14 5.31 11.54
CA TRP A 163 2.77 4.16 12.16
C TRP A 163 2.84 4.29 13.70
N SER A 164 3.24 5.45 14.21
CA SER A 164 3.29 5.71 15.64
C SER A 164 1.93 5.59 16.30
N ASN A 165 0.88 6.14 15.65
CA ASN A 165 -0.50 6.00 16.12
C ASN A 165 -0.95 4.54 16.13
N TRP A 166 -0.61 3.77 15.10
CA TRP A 166 -0.88 2.34 15.01
C TRP A 166 -0.22 1.56 16.14
N GLY A 167 1.07 1.79 16.37
CA GLY A 167 1.85 1.17 17.44
C GLY A 167 1.35 1.54 18.84
N SER A 168 0.94 2.81 19.07
CA SER A 168 0.41 3.29 20.35
C SER A 168 -0.91 2.61 20.75
N LYS A 169 -1.64 2.05 19.78
CA LYS A 169 -2.86 1.25 20.01
C LYS A 169 -2.58 -0.25 20.22
N GLY A 170 -1.30 -0.65 20.33
CA GLY A 170 -0.91 -2.05 20.49
C GLY A 170 -1.02 -2.88 19.22
N LEU A 171 -1.10 -2.23 18.04
CA LEU A 171 -1.32 -2.90 16.76
C LEU A 171 -0.04 -3.17 15.98
N ALA A 172 1.14 -3.01 16.58
CA ALA A 172 2.43 -3.13 15.89
C ALA A 172 2.60 -4.44 15.11
N SER A 173 2.11 -5.57 15.65
CA SER A 173 2.12 -6.88 14.98
C SER A 173 0.87 -7.15 14.12
N CYS A 174 -0.12 -6.25 14.12
CA CYS A 174 -1.32 -6.39 13.30
C CYS A 174 -1.11 -5.75 11.94
N SER A 175 -1.05 -6.54 10.88
CA SER A 175 -0.94 -6.00 9.52
C SER A 175 -2.29 -5.49 9.02
N PRO A 176 -2.36 -4.28 8.44
CA PRO A 176 -3.58 -3.80 7.78
C PRO A 176 -3.92 -4.59 6.50
N HIS A 177 -3.03 -5.48 6.07
CA HIS A 177 -3.27 -6.44 4.97
C HIS A 177 -3.95 -7.73 5.42
N HIS A 178 -4.14 -7.95 6.72
CA HIS A 178 -4.92 -9.09 7.19
C HIS A 178 -6.40 -8.90 6.88
N ALA A 179 -7.08 -10.03 6.61
CA ALA A 179 -8.51 -10.10 6.37
C ALA A 179 -9.24 -10.65 7.60
N PRO A 180 -10.18 -9.91 8.20
CA PRO A 180 -10.96 -10.42 9.32
C PRO A 180 -11.96 -11.48 8.84
N LEU A 181 -12.00 -12.60 9.57
CA LEU A 181 -12.96 -13.68 9.38
C LEU A 181 -13.75 -13.91 10.65
N LEU A 182 -15.08 -13.87 10.53
CA LEU A 182 -15.99 -14.21 11.63
C LEU A 182 -15.92 -15.71 11.92
N ARG A 183 -15.69 -16.05 13.19
CA ARG A 183 -15.72 -17.44 13.67
C ARG A 183 -17.17 -17.84 13.97
N ARG A 184 -17.54 -19.04 13.56
CA ARG A 184 -18.86 -19.62 13.81
C ARG A 184 -18.79 -20.76 14.83
N ASP A 185 -17.81 -20.70 15.74
CA ASP A 185 -17.64 -21.73 16.76
C ASP A 185 -18.79 -21.66 17.79
N ARG A 186 -19.40 -22.81 18.09
CA ARG A 186 -20.50 -22.94 19.07
C ARG A 186 -20.06 -22.74 20.53
N ASN A 187 -18.74 -22.65 20.78
CA ASN A 187 -18.16 -22.54 22.11
C ASN A 187 -17.84 -21.11 22.54
N LEU A 188 -18.41 -20.10 21.86
CA LEU A 188 -18.28 -18.72 22.30
C LEU A 188 -19.11 -18.49 23.57
N GLN A 189 -18.51 -17.90 24.59
CA GLN A 189 -19.09 -17.73 25.93
C GLN A 189 -20.38 -16.90 25.92
N GLU A 190 -20.50 -15.97 24.96
CA GLU A 190 -21.69 -15.12 24.78
C GLU A 190 -22.07 -15.07 23.29
N PRO A 191 -23.31 -15.40 22.89
CA PRO A 191 -23.77 -15.23 21.53
C PRO A 191 -23.87 -13.74 21.17
N LEU A 192 -23.39 -13.35 19.98
CA LEU A 192 -23.63 -12.02 19.46
C LEU A 192 -25.11 -11.85 19.08
N PRO A 193 -25.71 -10.66 19.30
CA PRO A 193 -27.03 -10.36 18.78
C PRO A 193 -27.15 -10.63 17.29
N ASP A 194 -28.25 -11.21 16.83
CA ASP A 194 -28.45 -11.65 15.44
C ASP A 194 -28.18 -10.55 14.42
N LEU A 195 -28.57 -9.32 14.70
CA LEU A 195 -28.32 -8.17 13.82
C LEU A 195 -26.81 -7.90 13.65
N ILE A 196 -26.06 -7.96 14.76
CA ILE A 196 -24.60 -7.78 14.75
C ILE A 196 -23.95 -8.93 14.00
N LEU A 197 -24.35 -10.16 14.28
CA LEU A 197 -23.85 -11.36 13.62
C LEU A 197 -24.08 -11.30 12.11
N THR A 198 -25.27 -10.90 11.68
CA THR A 198 -25.60 -10.75 10.25
C THR A 198 -24.71 -9.71 9.56
N ASN A 199 -24.56 -8.53 10.16
CA ASN A 199 -23.73 -7.46 9.60
C ASN A 199 -22.25 -7.87 9.57
N MET A 200 -21.74 -8.44 10.66
CA MET A 200 -20.36 -8.90 10.73
C MET A 200 -20.08 -10.04 9.72
N SER A 201 -21.01 -10.97 9.50
CA SER A 201 -20.83 -12.08 8.56
C SER A 201 -20.68 -11.61 7.11
N ARG A 202 -21.33 -10.51 6.75
CA ARG A 202 -21.23 -9.91 5.39
C ARG A 202 -19.89 -9.20 5.18
N LEU A 203 -19.39 -8.53 6.22
CA LEU A 203 -18.16 -7.74 6.15
C LEU A 203 -16.92 -8.60 6.41
N PHE A 204 -16.95 -9.42 7.46
CA PHE A 204 -15.79 -10.16 7.95
C PHE A 204 -15.82 -11.61 7.46
N ASN A 205 -15.68 -11.77 6.16
CA ASN A 205 -15.75 -13.06 5.46
C ASN A 205 -14.36 -13.60 5.03
N GLY A 206 -13.27 -12.94 5.45
CA GLY A 206 -11.90 -13.34 5.13
C GLY A 206 -11.44 -13.01 3.70
N LYS A 207 -12.21 -12.26 2.93
CA LYS A 207 -11.89 -11.94 1.52
C LYS A 207 -11.32 -10.53 1.32
N ARG A 208 -11.54 -9.64 2.26
CA ARG A 208 -11.14 -8.23 2.20
C ARG A 208 -10.20 -7.92 3.34
N THR A 209 -9.13 -7.20 3.04
CA THR A 209 -8.19 -6.72 4.05
C THR A 209 -8.82 -5.63 4.92
N LEU A 210 -8.18 -5.31 6.05
CA LEU A 210 -8.59 -4.18 6.89
C LEU A 210 -8.60 -2.86 6.11
N ARG A 211 -7.62 -2.66 5.20
CA ARG A 211 -7.58 -1.49 4.32
C ARG A 211 -8.74 -1.47 3.34
N ASP A 212 -9.07 -2.61 2.71
CA ASP A 212 -10.20 -2.71 1.78
C ASP A 212 -11.53 -2.39 2.48
N LEU A 213 -11.70 -2.93 3.69
CA LEU A 213 -12.90 -2.68 4.51
C LEU A 213 -12.99 -1.21 4.96
N ALA A 214 -11.86 -0.61 5.32
CA ALA A 214 -11.82 0.79 5.74
C ALA A 214 -12.32 1.71 4.62
N VAL A 215 -11.82 1.53 3.39
CA VAL A 215 -12.29 2.29 2.22
C VAL A 215 -13.76 1.99 1.93
N GLN A 216 -14.18 0.72 1.94
CA GLN A 216 -15.58 0.36 1.70
C GLN A 216 -16.56 0.99 2.71
N MET A 217 -16.11 1.18 3.95
CA MET A 217 -16.92 1.74 5.04
C MET A 217 -16.72 3.25 5.22
N ASP A 218 -15.94 3.88 4.36
CA ASP A 218 -15.54 5.29 4.47
C ASP A 218 -14.96 5.63 5.86
N LYS A 219 -14.05 4.80 6.33
CA LYS A 219 -13.42 4.93 7.65
C LYS A 219 -11.91 4.95 7.56
N ASN A 220 -11.27 5.56 8.55
CA ASN A 220 -9.85 5.40 8.76
C ASN A 220 -9.53 3.95 9.14
N VAL A 221 -8.45 3.38 8.59
CA VAL A 221 -8.07 1.98 8.83
C VAL A 221 -7.71 1.72 10.30
N LEU A 222 -7.13 2.70 10.99
CA LEU A 222 -6.82 2.60 12.42
C LEU A 222 -8.11 2.53 13.24
N ASP A 223 -9.08 3.41 12.97
CA ASP A 223 -10.35 3.46 13.69
C ASP A 223 -11.16 2.19 13.48
N LEU A 224 -11.22 1.69 12.24
CA LEU A 224 -11.84 0.40 11.93
C LEU A 224 -11.17 -0.73 12.73
N THR A 225 -9.84 -0.79 12.68
CA THR A 225 -9.09 -1.85 13.35
C THR A 225 -9.28 -1.79 14.86
N CYS A 226 -9.20 -0.63 15.48
CA CYS A 226 -9.51 -0.45 16.90
C CYS A 226 -10.93 -0.89 17.24
N GLY A 227 -11.90 -0.63 16.37
CA GLY A 227 -13.30 -1.04 16.57
C GLY A 227 -13.51 -2.55 16.54
N ILE A 228 -12.68 -3.31 15.81
CA ILE A 228 -12.81 -4.78 15.74
C ILE A 228 -11.94 -5.53 16.76
N VAL A 229 -10.94 -4.87 17.34
CA VAL A 229 -10.03 -5.48 18.34
C VAL A 229 -10.75 -6.16 19.50
N PRO A 230 -11.81 -5.59 20.12
CA PRO A 230 -12.55 -6.25 21.18
C PRO A 230 -13.16 -7.59 20.74
N TYR A 231 -13.64 -7.68 19.51
CA TYR A 231 -14.21 -8.91 18.95
C TYR A 231 -13.14 -9.97 18.67
N PHE A 232 -11.93 -9.53 18.32
CA PHE A 232 -10.78 -10.42 18.19
C PHE A 232 -10.39 -11.04 19.54
N PHE A 233 -10.25 -10.23 20.60
CA PHE A 233 -9.90 -10.72 21.92
C PHE A 233 -10.98 -11.62 22.53
N LYS A 234 -12.26 -11.37 22.25
CA LYS A 234 -13.37 -12.25 22.64
C LYS A 234 -13.47 -13.52 21.78
N GLY A 235 -12.61 -13.71 20.79
CA GLY A 235 -12.57 -14.89 19.94
C GLY A 235 -13.63 -14.94 18.83
N TYR A 236 -14.41 -13.89 18.61
CA TYR A 236 -15.40 -13.82 17.52
C TYR A 236 -14.74 -13.65 16.13
N LEU A 237 -13.57 -13.02 16.09
CA LEU A 237 -12.84 -12.79 14.85
C LEU A 237 -11.46 -13.46 14.89
N ARG A 238 -10.99 -13.83 13.71
CA ARG A 238 -9.58 -14.12 13.45
C ARG A 238 -9.10 -13.29 12.27
N LEU A 239 -7.83 -12.96 12.26
CA LEU A 239 -7.18 -12.26 11.14
C LEU A 239 -6.46 -13.29 10.28
N LEU A 240 -6.71 -13.26 8.99
CA LEU A 240 -6.12 -14.17 8.01
C LEU A 240 -5.11 -13.43 7.14
N GLU A 241 -3.99 -14.04 6.87
CA GLU A 241 -3.17 -13.67 5.72
C GLU A 241 -3.90 -14.15 4.45
N ILE A 242 -4.06 -13.26 3.49
CA ILE A 242 -4.67 -13.58 2.20
C ILE A 242 -3.72 -13.16 1.08
N GLY A 243 -3.81 -13.82 -0.07
CA GLY A 243 -3.04 -13.45 -1.25
C GLY A 243 -3.52 -12.13 -1.88
N ASP A 244 -2.66 -11.57 -2.71
CA ASP A 244 -3.03 -10.41 -3.53
C ASP A 244 -4.08 -10.79 -4.59
N LEU A 245 -4.64 -9.78 -5.24
CA LEU A 245 -5.51 -9.99 -6.41
C LEU A 245 -4.64 -10.45 -7.58
N VAL A 246 -5.17 -11.39 -8.34
CA VAL A 246 -4.56 -11.76 -9.62
C VAL A 246 -4.71 -10.57 -10.57
N GLU A 247 -3.63 -10.19 -11.24
CA GLU A 247 -3.72 -9.22 -12.33
C GLU A 247 -4.74 -9.73 -13.36
N ALA A 248 -5.63 -8.84 -13.81
CA ALA A 248 -6.48 -9.17 -14.93
C ALA A 248 -5.56 -9.44 -16.14
N GLN A 249 -5.41 -10.71 -16.50
CA GLN A 249 -4.67 -11.07 -17.70
C GLN A 249 -5.36 -10.39 -18.89
N THR A 250 -4.69 -9.41 -19.44
CA THR A 250 -5.07 -8.85 -20.75
C THR A 250 -4.75 -9.89 -21.80
N VAL A 251 -5.80 -10.48 -22.34
CA VAL A 251 -5.77 -11.34 -23.54
C VAL A 251 -5.43 -10.48 -24.75
#